data_022d1a4415659180b8631f0524cdbc93
#
_entry.id   022d1a4415659180b8631f0524cdbc93
#
_cell.length_a   1.000
_cell.length_b   1.000
_cell.length_c   1.000
_cell.angle_alpha   90.00
_cell.angle_beta   90.00
_cell.angle_gamma   90.00
#
_symmetry.space_group_name_H-M   'P 1'
#
loop_
_entity.id
_entity.type
_entity.pdbx_description
1 polymer ?
#
loop_
_entity_poly.entity_id
_entity_poly.type
_entity_poly.pdbx_seq_one_letter_code
_entity_poly.pdbx_strand_id
1 'polypeptide(L)'
;MTQMEIVISHFLSMGKLEGRATDYPIMLCIYLGIFLFCVISCVALCVSKYGDRIVWLPDQHKVIKSKFNYMCMLACTFTGVYLVGSFPSELQNTYGTWNADLFYTLGQTSLMLVAGIYSLSCYKHKKSTILNGLSIVIGLSTSIPMAATTILAPLEINGVGRLIAIAILIFIVVILAMISIKKNLLVKYSRANIWMFIITSIALFTTISTFDNSMVDMSKILPFQGMLNPEPWKELFVNPYWWYFEATVVSWSVFCGRFVAYCSNGYSVKSVIKYGTMSLIILTAVWHLVSAATGYTLSFSRGPIIYVLTALTMLAFAVTSLDSATKTLVNDSSRIIEEKIKQKDIRKKKITNAVTYSIMIVLGILNIILLITGFPRLFTIILCLLFVPFFIRAIRYSVLFAFGKIDYANSGTISEEEYRIISQEECKASEK
;
A
#
# COMPACT_ATOMS: atom_id res chain seq x y z
N MET A 1 -39.88 -0.27 -15.18
CA MET A 1 -38.47 -0.56 -15.01
C MET A 1 -38.09 -1.75 -15.86
N THR A 2 -37.16 -1.57 -16.76
CA THR A 2 -36.62 -2.68 -17.56
C THR A 2 -35.78 -3.60 -16.64
N GLN A 3 -35.61 -4.88 -17.02
CA GLN A 3 -34.75 -5.81 -16.25
C GLN A 3 -33.33 -5.23 -16.04
N MET A 4 -32.84 -4.44 -16.97
CA MET A 4 -31.54 -3.77 -16.89
C MET A 4 -31.55 -2.66 -15.83
N GLU A 5 -32.63 -1.90 -15.68
CA GLU A 5 -32.78 -0.88 -14.62
C GLU A 5 -32.84 -1.54 -13.22
N ILE A 6 -33.46 -2.71 -13.12
CA ILE A 6 -33.53 -3.49 -11.89
C ILE A 6 -32.10 -4.00 -11.52
N VAL A 7 -31.37 -4.54 -12.48
CA VAL A 7 -29.98 -4.98 -12.28
C VAL A 7 -29.10 -3.78 -11.92
N ILE A 8 -29.22 -2.66 -12.61
CA ILE A 8 -28.45 -1.45 -12.32
C ILE A 8 -28.82 -0.86 -10.95
N SER A 9 -30.12 -0.81 -10.59
CA SER A 9 -30.56 -0.33 -9.28
C SER A 9 -30.10 -1.26 -8.16
N HIS A 10 -30.12 -2.58 -8.41
CA HIS A 10 -29.57 -3.57 -7.47
C HIS A 10 -28.05 -3.45 -7.35
N PHE A 11 -27.35 -3.24 -8.46
CA PHE A 11 -25.92 -2.96 -8.49
C PHE A 11 -25.59 -1.63 -7.80
N LEU A 12 -26.37 -0.58 -7.98
CA LEU A 12 -26.19 0.70 -7.30
C LEU A 12 -26.56 0.63 -5.81
N SER A 13 -27.54 -0.22 -5.44
CA SER A 13 -27.83 -0.51 -4.04
C SER A 13 -26.76 -1.35 -3.38
N MET A 14 -26.06 -2.21 -4.12
CA MET A 14 -24.85 -2.88 -3.67
C MET A 14 -23.69 -1.90 -3.36
N GLY A 15 -23.63 -0.73 -4.02
CA GLY A 15 -22.70 0.36 -3.68
C GLY A 15 -23.03 1.04 -2.35
N LYS A 16 -24.26 0.85 -1.83
CA LYS A 16 -24.69 1.20 -0.49
C LYS A 16 -24.65 0.01 0.46
N LEU A 17 -23.78 -0.99 0.19
CA LEU A 17 -23.58 -2.13 1.05
C LEU A 17 -23.11 -1.67 2.44
N GLU A 18 -24.06 -1.21 3.24
CA GLU A 18 -24.00 -1.05 4.67
C GLU A 18 -24.18 -2.42 5.36
N GLY A 19 -23.99 -3.51 4.61
CA GLY A 19 -24.07 -4.85 5.13
C GLY A 19 -22.86 -5.19 5.99
N ARG A 20 -23.10 -5.90 7.07
CA ARG A 20 -22.03 -6.43 7.96
C ARG A 20 -21.25 -7.51 7.22
N ALA A 21 -19.95 -7.66 7.51
CA ALA A 21 -19.16 -8.76 6.94
C ALA A 21 -19.78 -10.13 7.22
N THR A 22 -20.47 -10.27 8.35
CA THR A 22 -21.23 -11.46 8.74
C THR A 22 -22.42 -11.79 7.83
N ASP A 23 -22.94 -10.80 7.09
CA ASP A 23 -24.01 -11.00 6.12
C ASP A 23 -23.50 -11.68 4.84
N TYR A 24 -22.17 -11.76 4.69
CA TYR A 24 -21.50 -12.37 3.54
C TYR A 24 -20.45 -13.40 3.97
N PRO A 25 -20.85 -14.49 4.67
CA PRO A 25 -19.92 -15.40 5.33
C PRO A 25 -18.94 -16.09 4.37
N ILE A 26 -19.36 -16.37 3.14
CA ILE A 26 -18.49 -17.00 2.13
C ILE A 26 -17.34 -16.06 1.76
N MET A 27 -17.63 -14.79 1.57
CA MET A 27 -16.62 -13.80 1.19
C MET A 27 -15.68 -13.53 2.36
N LEU A 28 -16.20 -13.44 3.57
CA LEU A 28 -15.39 -13.33 4.78
C LEU A 28 -14.41 -14.51 4.90
N CYS A 29 -14.88 -15.75 4.70
CA CYS A 29 -14.03 -16.92 4.69
C CYS A 29 -12.95 -16.87 3.60
N ILE A 30 -13.27 -16.38 2.40
CA ILE A 30 -12.30 -16.22 1.32
C ILE A 30 -11.20 -15.25 1.73
N TYR A 31 -11.55 -14.10 2.30
CA TYR A 31 -10.57 -13.10 2.72
C TYR A 31 -9.70 -13.59 3.87
N LEU A 32 -10.31 -14.08 4.92
CA LEU A 32 -9.57 -14.65 6.06
C LEU A 32 -8.66 -15.80 5.62
N GLY A 33 -9.13 -16.63 4.69
CA GLY A 33 -8.33 -17.68 4.08
C GLY A 33 -7.12 -17.11 3.32
N ILE A 34 -7.32 -16.11 2.47
CA ILE A 34 -6.23 -15.45 1.74
C ILE A 34 -5.22 -14.84 2.72
N PHE A 35 -5.67 -14.10 3.74
CA PHE A 35 -4.79 -13.52 4.76
C PHE A 35 -3.97 -14.60 5.47
N LEU A 36 -4.62 -15.60 6.00
CA LEU A 36 -3.98 -16.68 6.75
C LEU A 36 -2.94 -17.42 5.89
N PHE A 37 -3.29 -17.77 4.66
CA PHE A 37 -2.37 -18.47 3.75
C PHE A 37 -1.21 -17.58 3.30
N CYS A 38 -1.40 -16.27 3.18
CA CYS A 38 -0.32 -15.34 2.93
C CYS A 38 0.66 -15.27 4.11
N VAL A 39 0.16 -15.21 5.35
CA VAL A 39 1.00 -15.25 6.56
C VAL A 39 1.80 -16.55 6.62
N ILE A 40 1.13 -17.70 6.44
CA ILE A 40 1.78 -19.01 6.41
C ILE A 40 2.84 -19.07 5.32
N SER A 41 2.57 -18.53 4.13
CA SER A 41 3.54 -18.48 3.03
C SER A 41 4.78 -17.65 3.37
N CYS A 42 4.59 -16.48 4.02
CA CYS A 42 5.71 -15.66 4.49
C CYS A 42 6.56 -16.39 5.54
N VAL A 43 5.92 -17.07 6.49
CA VAL A 43 6.63 -17.89 7.50
C VAL A 43 7.40 -19.02 6.82
N ALA A 44 6.77 -19.77 5.91
CA ALA A 44 7.41 -20.86 5.17
C ALA A 44 8.64 -20.37 4.39
N LEU A 45 8.55 -19.21 3.73
CA LEU A 45 9.68 -18.60 3.03
C LEU A 45 10.80 -18.16 3.99
N CYS A 46 10.47 -17.67 5.17
CA CYS A 46 11.48 -17.26 6.17
C CYS A 46 12.25 -18.43 6.77
N VAL A 47 11.60 -19.58 6.99
CA VAL A 47 12.26 -20.78 7.55
C VAL A 47 12.92 -21.66 6.48
N SER A 48 12.57 -21.49 5.23
CA SER A 48 13.11 -22.26 4.11
C SER A 48 14.53 -21.80 3.75
N LYS A 49 15.40 -22.76 3.40
CA LYS A 49 16.71 -22.49 2.79
C LYS A 49 16.62 -21.70 1.47
N TYR A 50 15.51 -21.82 0.77
CA TYR A 50 15.26 -21.09 -0.48
C TYR A 50 14.90 -19.61 -0.24
N GLY A 51 14.54 -19.23 0.97
CA GLY A 51 14.39 -17.84 1.37
C GLY A 51 15.70 -17.02 1.34
N ASP A 52 16.85 -17.68 1.33
CA ASP A 52 18.15 -17.03 1.22
C ASP A 52 18.52 -16.65 -0.23
N ARG A 53 17.74 -17.10 -1.24
CA ARG A 53 17.91 -16.67 -2.63
C ARG A 53 17.72 -15.16 -2.78
N ILE A 54 18.58 -14.54 -3.60
CA ILE A 54 18.64 -13.09 -3.77
C ILE A 54 17.75 -12.67 -4.93
N VAL A 55 16.91 -11.67 -4.72
CA VAL A 55 16.12 -11.02 -5.77
C VAL A 55 17.07 -10.37 -6.75
N TRP A 56 16.96 -10.75 -8.04
CA TRP A 56 17.80 -10.24 -9.09
C TRP A 56 17.02 -10.05 -10.39
N LEU A 57 16.80 -8.79 -10.74
CA LEU A 57 16.15 -8.37 -11.96
C LEU A 57 17.16 -7.57 -12.79
N PRO A 58 17.77 -8.16 -13.85
CA PRO A 58 18.90 -7.54 -14.58
C PRO A 58 18.59 -6.15 -15.15
N ASP A 59 17.33 -5.95 -15.57
CA ASP A 59 16.88 -4.67 -16.18
C ASP A 59 16.51 -3.61 -15.14
N GLN A 60 16.66 -3.93 -13.87
CA GLN A 60 16.26 -3.05 -12.75
C GLN A 60 17.45 -2.50 -12.02
N HIS A 61 17.37 -1.21 -11.79
CA HIS A 61 18.48 -0.44 -11.23
C HIS A 61 18.80 -0.73 -9.77
N LYS A 62 20.08 -0.45 -9.50
CA LYS A 62 20.74 -0.14 -8.23
C LYS A 62 20.10 -0.73 -6.97
N VAL A 63 20.80 -1.70 -6.44
CA VAL A 63 20.66 -2.16 -5.06
C VAL A 63 20.57 -0.96 -4.10
N ILE A 64 19.51 -0.90 -3.33
CA ILE A 64 19.37 0.10 -2.27
C ILE A 64 20.24 -0.35 -1.10
N LYS A 65 21.49 0.11 -1.06
CA LYS A 65 22.49 -0.34 -0.06
C LYS A 65 22.06 -0.11 1.39
N SER A 66 21.33 0.98 1.67
CA SER A 66 20.89 1.33 3.02
C SER A 66 19.62 0.58 3.39
N LYS A 67 19.69 -0.31 4.39
CA LYS A 67 18.53 -1.04 4.94
C LYS A 67 17.46 -0.08 5.46
N PHE A 68 17.85 1.03 6.10
CA PHE A 68 16.92 2.05 6.58
C PHE A 68 16.14 2.70 5.43
N ASN A 69 16.83 3.12 4.36
CA ASN A 69 16.15 3.69 3.19
C ASN A 69 15.21 2.68 2.52
N TYR A 70 15.60 1.41 2.48
CA TYR A 70 14.76 0.34 1.96
C TYR A 70 13.49 0.16 2.80
N MET A 71 13.62 0.11 4.13
CA MET A 71 12.48 0.05 5.06
C MET A 71 11.57 1.27 4.91
N CYS A 72 12.12 2.49 4.78
CA CYS A 72 11.33 3.70 4.55
C CYS A 72 10.50 3.60 3.26
N MET A 73 11.09 3.09 2.18
CA MET A 73 10.37 2.92 0.91
C MET A 73 9.23 1.90 1.03
N LEU A 74 9.48 0.76 1.65
CA LEU A 74 8.46 -0.26 1.88
C LEU A 74 7.34 0.28 2.78
N ALA A 75 7.71 0.93 3.88
CA ALA A 75 6.78 1.55 4.80
C ALA A 75 5.83 2.52 4.08
N CYS A 76 6.38 3.50 3.35
CA CYS A 76 5.57 4.49 2.63
C CYS A 76 4.66 3.88 1.56
N THR A 77 5.07 2.76 0.96
CA THR A 77 4.26 2.08 -0.07
C THR A 77 3.17 1.23 0.57
N PHE A 78 3.44 0.58 1.69
CA PHE A 78 2.49 -0.31 2.36
C PHE A 78 1.41 0.45 3.14
N THR A 79 1.76 1.57 3.78
CA THR A 79 0.82 2.34 4.58
C THR A 79 -0.06 3.27 3.75
N GLY A 80 0.50 3.82 2.65
CA GLY A 80 -0.19 4.85 1.91
C GLY A 80 -0.67 5.98 2.83
N VAL A 81 -1.87 6.49 2.57
CA VAL A 81 -2.51 7.53 3.40
C VAL A 81 -3.36 6.98 4.54
N TYR A 82 -3.61 5.68 4.54
CA TYR A 82 -4.51 5.03 5.50
C TYR A 82 -4.06 5.23 6.94
N LEU A 83 -2.78 4.97 7.22
CA LEU A 83 -2.25 4.98 8.58
C LEU A 83 -2.52 6.32 9.31
N VAL A 84 -2.27 7.43 8.66
CA VAL A 84 -2.39 8.76 9.30
C VAL A 84 -3.78 9.33 9.18
N GLY A 85 -4.53 8.95 8.14
CA GLY A 85 -5.84 9.51 7.84
C GLY A 85 -7.01 8.81 8.51
N SER A 86 -7.15 7.52 8.28
CA SER A 86 -8.35 6.76 8.68
C SER A 86 -8.15 5.97 9.96
N PHE A 87 -6.95 5.45 10.18
CA PHE A 87 -6.64 4.59 11.32
C PHE A 87 -7.01 5.19 12.68
N PRO A 88 -6.74 6.48 12.99
CA PRO A 88 -7.15 7.06 14.28
C PRO A 88 -8.66 7.02 14.51
N SER A 89 -9.45 7.28 13.47
CA SER A 89 -10.92 7.26 13.56
C SER A 89 -11.44 5.84 13.76
N GLU A 90 -10.82 4.87 13.14
CA GLU A 90 -11.18 3.46 13.29
C GLU A 90 -10.83 2.94 14.67
N LEU A 91 -9.67 3.30 15.19
CA LEU A 91 -9.23 2.95 16.52
C LEU A 91 -10.21 3.43 17.61
N GLN A 92 -10.78 4.63 17.41
CA GLN A 92 -11.75 5.19 18.33
C GLN A 92 -13.13 4.54 18.22
N ASN A 93 -13.56 4.26 17.00
CA ASN A 93 -14.95 3.90 16.73
C ASN A 93 -15.22 2.40 16.79
N THR A 94 -14.20 1.53 16.57
CA THR A 94 -14.50 0.14 16.26
C THR A 94 -13.55 -0.88 16.85
N TYR A 95 -12.24 -0.65 16.81
CA TYR A 95 -11.30 -1.74 17.04
C TYR A 95 -10.55 -1.63 18.35
N GLY A 96 -10.18 -0.48 18.76
CA GLY A 96 -9.58 -0.11 20.05
C GLY A 96 -8.51 -1.03 20.62
N THR A 97 -8.15 -2.11 19.94
CA THR A 97 -7.26 -3.14 20.48
C THR A 97 -6.04 -3.38 19.61
N TRP A 98 -4.88 -3.51 20.25
CA TRP A 98 -3.63 -3.90 19.61
C TRP A 98 -3.73 -5.18 18.76
N ASN A 99 -4.61 -6.10 19.16
CA ASN A 99 -4.75 -7.38 18.50
C ASN A 99 -5.31 -7.23 17.09
N ALA A 100 -6.33 -6.39 16.92
CA ALA A 100 -6.91 -6.10 15.62
C ALA A 100 -5.89 -5.41 14.72
N ASP A 101 -5.18 -4.39 15.22
CA ASP A 101 -4.17 -3.66 14.48
C ASP A 101 -3.00 -4.54 14.06
N LEU A 102 -2.54 -5.42 14.95
CA LEU A 102 -1.46 -6.35 14.65
C LEU A 102 -1.91 -7.39 13.61
N PHE A 103 -3.11 -7.93 13.75
CA PHE A 103 -3.69 -8.86 12.79
C PHE A 103 -3.79 -8.23 11.40
N TYR A 104 -4.33 -7.01 11.33
CA TYR A 104 -4.39 -6.24 10.10
C TYR A 104 -3.03 -6.02 9.48
N THR A 105 -2.10 -5.51 10.28
CA THR A 105 -0.75 -5.19 9.83
C THR A 105 -0.03 -6.42 9.29
N LEU A 106 -0.14 -7.56 9.97
CA LEU A 106 0.46 -8.83 9.51
C LEU A 106 -0.21 -9.34 8.23
N GLY A 107 -1.54 -9.32 8.19
CA GLY A 107 -2.31 -9.75 7.02
C GLY A 107 -2.01 -8.89 5.79
N GLN A 108 -2.13 -7.58 5.93
CA GLN A 108 -1.85 -6.60 4.88
C GLN A 108 -0.42 -6.73 4.35
N THR A 109 0.57 -6.77 5.24
CA THR A 109 1.97 -6.92 4.86
C THR A 109 2.21 -8.24 4.13
N SER A 110 1.64 -9.33 4.63
CA SER A 110 1.80 -10.65 4.03
C SER A 110 1.19 -10.73 2.63
N LEU A 111 0.03 -10.10 2.40
CA LEU A 111 -0.56 -9.97 1.06
C LEU A 111 0.40 -9.28 0.09
N MET A 112 0.94 -8.13 0.49
CA MET A 112 1.85 -7.34 -0.35
C MET A 112 3.16 -8.07 -0.63
N LEU A 113 3.71 -8.77 0.37
CA LEU A 113 4.95 -9.54 0.23
C LEU A 113 4.76 -10.78 -0.65
N VAL A 114 3.70 -11.53 -0.45
CA VAL A 114 3.37 -12.71 -1.29
C VAL A 114 3.10 -12.27 -2.73
N ALA A 115 2.37 -11.18 -2.94
CA ALA A 115 2.19 -10.57 -4.25
C ALA A 115 3.52 -10.13 -4.86
N GLY A 116 4.45 -9.62 -4.04
CA GLY A 116 5.79 -9.22 -4.46
C GLY A 116 6.62 -10.39 -4.96
N ILE A 117 6.69 -11.46 -4.19
CA ILE A 117 7.44 -12.66 -4.55
C ILE A 117 6.87 -13.32 -5.81
N TYR A 118 5.55 -13.39 -5.92
CA TYR A 118 4.92 -13.88 -7.15
C TYR A 118 5.18 -12.95 -8.34
N SER A 119 5.20 -11.64 -8.12
CA SER A 119 5.49 -10.65 -9.16
C SER A 119 6.90 -10.79 -9.74
N LEU A 120 7.87 -11.31 -8.99
CA LEU A 120 9.21 -11.63 -9.52
C LEU A 120 9.14 -12.64 -10.67
N SER A 121 8.36 -13.72 -10.53
CA SER A 121 8.20 -14.74 -11.57
C SER A 121 7.38 -14.25 -12.76
N CYS A 122 6.44 -13.34 -12.54
CA CYS A 122 5.54 -12.81 -13.56
C CYS A 122 6.03 -11.48 -14.16
N TYR A 123 7.24 -11.05 -13.80
CA TYR A 123 7.73 -9.71 -14.10
C TYR A 123 7.71 -9.38 -15.60
N LYS A 124 7.98 -10.36 -16.47
CA LYS A 124 8.00 -10.21 -17.93
C LYS A 124 6.64 -10.44 -18.61
N HIS A 125 5.61 -10.85 -17.88
CA HIS A 125 4.33 -11.20 -18.50
C HIS A 125 3.39 -10.00 -18.69
N LYS A 126 2.89 -9.79 -19.93
CA LYS A 126 1.94 -8.71 -20.27
C LYS A 126 0.67 -8.71 -19.40
N LYS A 127 0.13 -9.88 -19.05
CA LYS A 127 -1.03 -10.03 -18.18
C LYS A 127 -0.78 -9.46 -16.78
N SER A 128 0.44 -9.58 -16.27
CA SER A 128 0.85 -9.01 -14.97
C SER A 128 0.84 -7.48 -15.01
N THR A 129 1.23 -6.87 -16.12
CA THR A 129 1.18 -5.40 -16.31
C THR A 129 -0.25 -4.87 -16.30
N ILE A 130 -1.21 -5.58 -16.91
CA ILE A 130 -2.62 -5.18 -16.89
C ILE A 130 -3.18 -5.26 -15.48
N LEU A 131 -2.91 -6.34 -14.75
CA LEU A 131 -3.34 -6.49 -13.36
C LEU A 131 -2.72 -5.42 -12.45
N ASN A 132 -1.45 -5.10 -12.65
CA ASN A 132 -0.79 -4.00 -11.96
C ASN A 132 -1.47 -2.65 -12.25
N GLY A 133 -1.77 -2.37 -13.51
CA GLY A 133 -2.49 -1.15 -13.91
C GLY A 133 -3.88 -1.04 -13.26
N LEU A 134 -4.65 -2.12 -13.26
CA LEU A 134 -5.95 -2.16 -12.58
C LEU A 134 -5.81 -1.94 -11.07
N SER A 135 -4.87 -2.61 -10.43
CA SER A 135 -4.58 -2.44 -9.00
C SER A 135 -4.22 -0.99 -8.65
N ILE A 136 -3.41 -0.33 -9.49
CA ILE A 136 -3.02 1.07 -9.30
C ILE A 136 -4.24 1.99 -9.42
N VAL A 137 -5.05 1.80 -10.46
CA VAL A 137 -6.26 2.60 -10.67
C VAL A 137 -7.16 2.54 -9.44
N ILE A 138 -7.40 1.35 -8.90
CA ILE A 138 -8.28 1.16 -7.75
C ILE A 138 -7.65 1.69 -6.47
N GLY A 139 -6.43 1.25 -6.18
CA GLY A 139 -5.75 1.62 -4.94
C GLY A 139 -5.56 3.14 -4.80
N LEU A 140 -5.16 3.81 -5.88
CA LEU A 140 -4.98 5.26 -5.85
C LEU A 140 -6.29 6.02 -5.91
N SER A 141 -7.31 5.53 -6.63
CA SER A 141 -8.64 6.17 -6.68
C SER A 141 -9.38 6.16 -5.35
N THR A 142 -8.99 5.30 -4.43
CA THR A 142 -9.50 5.30 -3.06
C THR A 142 -8.62 6.14 -2.13
N SER A 143 -7.32 5.97 -2.19
CA SER A 143 -6.38 6.54 -1.23
C SER A 143 -6.20 8.06 -1.35
N ILE A 144 -6.02 8.59 -2.56
CA ILE A 144 -5.76 10.02 -2.76
C ILE A 144 -7.00 10.88 -2.46
N PRO A 145 -8.21 10.54 -2.97
CA PRO A 145 -9.43 11.26 -2.58
C PRO A 145 -9.73 11.14 -1.09
N MET A 146 -9.47 10.00 -0.47
CA MET A 146 -9.64 9.83 0.97
C MET A 146 -8.73 10.77 1.75
N ALA A 147 -7.45 10.90 1.38
CA ALA A 147 -6.55 11.87 1.98
C ALA A 147 -7.08 13.30 1.86
N ALA A 148 -7.47 13.70 0.65
CA ALA A 148 -7.97 15.04 0.39
C ALA A 148 -9.27 15.32 1.17
N THR A 149 -10.22 14.39 1.20
CA THR A 149 -11.47 14.54 1.95
C THR A 149 -11.25 14.61 3.46
N THR A 150 -10.33 13.80 3.99
CA THR A 150 -9.98 13.79 5.41
C THR A 150 -9.30 15.10 5.82
N ILE A 151 -8.37 15.62 5.01
CA ILE A 151 -7.70 16.89 5.25
C ILE A 151 -8.71 18.05 5.24
N LEU A 152 -9.69 18.04 4.35
CA LEU A 152 -10.65 19.13 4.21
C LEU A 152 -11.85 19.02 5.15
N ALA A 153 -12.06 17.87 5.79
CA ALA A 153 -13.21 17.65 6.67
C ALA A 153 -13.32 18.70 7.79
N PRO A 154 -12.23 19.05 8.52
CA PRO A 154 -12.30 20.03 9.59
C PRO A 154 -12.49 21.49 9.14
N LEU A 155 -12.35 21.77 7.83
CA LEU A 155 -12.50 23.12 7.28
C LEU A 155 -13.97 23.47 6.97
N GLU A 156 -14.90 22.52 7.13
CA GLU A 156 -16.34 22.69 6.90
C GLU A 156 -16.73 23.27 5.53
N ILE A 157 -15.84 23.12 4.55
CA ILE A 157 -16.10 23.55 3.18
C ILE A 157 -17.13 22.63 2.54
N ASN A 158 -18.26 23.19 2.07
CA ASN A 158 -19.38 22.43 1.55
C ASN A 158 -19.61 22.68 0.04
N GLY A 159 -20.41 21.82 -0.58
CA GLY A 159 -20.88 21.98 -1.97
C GLY A 159 -19.75 21.98 -3.00
N VAL A 160 -19.87 22.83 -4.00
CA VAL A 160 -18.91 22.94 -5.12
C VAL A 160 -17.52 23.37 -4.63
N GLY A 161 -17.46 24.23 -3.58
CA GLY A 161 -16.20 24.65 -2.99
C GLY A 161 -15.37 23.49 -2.47
N ARG A 162 -16.00 22.49 -1.85
CA ARG A 162 -15.33 21.26 -1.38
C ARG A 162 -14.75 20.45 -2.53
N LEU A 163 -15.50 20.29 -3.61
CA LEU A 163 -15.02 19.54 -4.79
C LEU A 163 -13.83 20.23 -5.45
N ILE A 164 -13.84 21.57 -5.54
CA ILE A 164 -12.72 22.36 -6.06
C ILE A 164 -11.49 22.19 -5.15
N ALA A 165 -11.65 22.30 -3.83
CA ALA A 165 -10.56 22.12 -2.89
C ALA A 165 -9.93 20.72 -2.96
N ILE A 166 -10.74 19.67 -3.07
CA ILE A 166 -10.27 18.30 -3.28
C ILE A 166 -9.48 18.20 -4.59
N ALA A 167 -10.02 18.74 -5.69
CA ALA A 167 -9.35 18.72 -6.99
C ALA A 167 -7.98 19.43 -6.94
N ILE A 168 -7.88 20.56 -6.23
CA ILE A 168 -6.62 21.29 -6.02
C ILE A 168 -5.63 20.42 -5.24
N LEU A 169 -6.03 19.77 -4.16
CA LEU A 169 -5.16 18.88 -3.39
C LEU A 169 -4.66 17.70 -4.22
N ILE A 170 -5.55 17.05 -4.98
CA ILE A 170 -5.16 15.97 -5.90
C ILE A 170 -4.14 16.49 -6.92
N PHE A 171 -4.36 17.66 -7.48
CA PHE A 171 -3.45 18.27 -8.44
C PHE A 171 -2.07 18.57 -7.84
N ILE A 172 -2.03 19.07 -6.60
CA ILE A 172 -0.77 19.28 -5.86
C ILE A 172 -0.02 17.96 -5.69
N VAL A 173 -0.70 16.87 -5.28
CA VAL A 173 -0.10 15.54 -5.12
C VAL A 173 0.49 15.06 -6.45
N VAL A 174 -0.24 15.22 -7.55
CA VAL A 174 0.22 14.84 -8.90
C VAL A 174 1.49 15.63 -9.29
N ILE A 175 1.50 16.94 -9.11
CA ILE A 175 2.68 17.79 -9.42
C ILE A 175 3.89 17.36 -8.59
N LEU A 176 3.72 17.18 -7.28
CA LEU A 176 4.82 16.77 -6.39
C LEU A 176 5.37 15.40 -6.77
N ALA A 177 4.50 14.45 -7.11
CA ALA A 177 4.92 13.14 -7.58
C ALA A 177 5.63 13.21 -8.94
N MET A 178 5.18 14.08 -9.88
CA MET A 178 5.90 14.33 -11.15
C MET A 178 7.31 14.87 -10.91
N ILE A 179 7.47 15.80 -9.96
CA ILE A 179 8.79 16.33 -9.56
C ILE A 179 9.66 15.23 -8.97
N SER A 180 9.08 14.37 -8.12
CA SER A 180 9.78 13.24 -7.51
C SER A 180 10.33 12.28 -8.56
N ILE A 181 9.52 11.90 -9.53
CA ILE A 181 9.92 10.99 -10.61
C ILE A 181 11.03 11.62 -11.48
N LYS A 182 10.82 12.87 -11.91
CA LYS A 182 11.78 13.57 -12.78
C LYS A 182 13.17 13.66 -12.14
N LYS A 183 13.23 13.90 -10.83
CA LYS A 183 14.48 14.06 -10.08
C LYS A 183 14.94 12.75 -9.41
N ASN A 184 14.21 11.65 -9.60
CA ASN A 184 14.46 10.36 -8.97
C ASN A 184 14.60 10.46 -7.43
N LEU A 185 13.66 11.15 -6.78
CA LEU A 185 13.71 11.51 -5.36
C LEU A 185 12.99 10.52 -4.44
N LEU A 186 12.42 9.43 -4.97
CA LEU A 186 11.58 8.50 -4.19
C LEU A 186 12.24 8.08 -2.86
N VAL A 187 13.52 7.69 -2.88
CA VAL A 187 14.24 7.29 -1.65
C VAL A 187 14.33 8.45 -0.66
N LYS A 188 14.63 9.66 -1.15
CA LYS A 188 14.74 10.86 -0.31
C LYS A 188 13.39 11.25 0.27
N TYR A 189 12.33 11.20 -0.53
CA TYR A 189 10.96 11.51 -0.11
C TYR A 189 10.45 10.49 0.89
N SER A 190 10.65 9.19 0.65
CA SER A 190 10.24 8.16 1.61
C SER A 190 10.93 8.35 2.97
N ARG A 191 12.22 8.68 2.98
CA ARG A 191 12.94 8.99 4.22
C ARG A 191 12.40 10.25 4.88
N ALA A 192 12.14 11.32 4.12
CA ALA A 192 11.56 12.55 4.65
C ALA A 192 10.15 12.32 5.25
N ASN A 193 9.32 11.49 4.59
CA ASN A 193 8.00 11.13 5.11
C ASN A 193 8.08 10.44 6.46
N ILE A 194 9.00 9.49 6.63
CA ILE A 194 9.17 8.80 7.92
C ILE A 194 9.63 9.80 8.99
N TRP A 195 10.51 10.74 8.67
CA TRP A 195 10.86 11.81 9.63
C TRP A 195 9.69 12.73 9.94
N MET A 196 8.91 13.13 8.95
CA MET A 196 7.68 13.90 9.17
C MET A 196 6.69 13.15 10.07
N PHE A 197 6.51 11.85 9.83
CA PHE A 197 5.68 10.99 10.67
C PHE A 197 6.17 10.96 12.12
N ILE A 198 7.48 10.80 12.35
CA ILE A 198 8.08 10.82 13.69
C ILE A 198 7.88 12.18 14.36
N ILE A 199 8.14 13.29 13.66
CA ILE A 199 7.95 14.65 14.18
C ILE A 199 6.49 14.88 14.54
N THR A 200 5.55 14.48 13.68
CA THR A 200 4.11 14.60 13.95
C THR A 200 3.71 13.77 15.17
N SER A 201 4.23 12.55 15.30
CA SER A 201 3.99 11.69 16.45
C SER A 201 4.49 12.31 17.76
N ILE A 202 5.71 12.84 17.76
CA ILE A 202 6.30 13.53 18.92
C ILE A 202 5.47 14.77 19.26
N ALA A 203 5.12 15.59 18.26
CA ALA A 203 4.31 16.79 18.46
C ALA A 203 2.94 16.47 19.08
N LEU A 204 2.29 15.38 18.64
CA LEU A 204 1.05 14.90 19.25
C LEU A 204 1.26 14.47 20.70
N PHE A 205 2.32 13.73 21.02
CA PHE A 205 2.63 13.34 22.39
C PHE A 205 2.86 14.55 23.32
N THR A 206 3.45 15.63 22.84
CA THR A 206 3.64 16.85 23.65
C THR A 206 2.32 17.54 24.02
N THR A 207 1.23 17.23 23.33
CA THR A 207 -0.09 17.78 23.65
C THR A 207 -0.84 17.02 24.74
N ILE A 208 -0.33 15.87 25.20
CA ILE A 208 -0.99 15.05 26.24
C ILE A 208 -1.07 15.80 27.58
N SER A 209 -0.03 16.58 27.93
CA SER A 209 0.02 17.32 29.20
C SER A 209 -1.06 18.39 29.34
N THR A 210 -1.71 18.80 28.26
CA THR A 210 -2.79 19.79 28.25
C THR A 210 -4.18 19.13 28.25
N PHE A 211 -4.23 17.80 28.30
CA PHE A 211 -5.46 17.03 28.18
C PHE A 211 -5.90 16.42 29.50
N ASP A 212 -7.21 16.37 29.70
CA ASP A 212 -7.81 15.66 30.79
C ASP A 212 -7.45 14.16 30.71
N ASN A 213 -6.76 13.64 31.73
CA ASN A 213 -6.35 12.24 31.84
C ASN A 213 -7.52 11.24 31.73
N SER A 214 -8.77 11.73 31.89
CA SER A 214 -9.98 10.93 31.71
C SER A 214 -10.19 10.40 30.28
N MET A 215 -9.51 10.99 29.28
CA MET A 215 -9.63 10.55 27.88
C MET A 215 -8.64 9.45 27.45
N VAL A 216 -7.64 9.16 28.29
CA VAL A 216 -6.65 8.13 27.98
C VAL A 216 -7.17 6.77 28.43
N ASP A 217 -7.73 6.02 27.49
CA ASP A 217 -8.15 4.65 27.77
C ASP A 217 -6.93 3.72 27.76
N MET A 218 -6.43 3.42 28.98
CA MET A 218 -5.27 2.53 29.17
C MET A 218 -5.52 1.12 28.61
N SER A 219 -6.78 0.69 28.51
CA SER A 219 -7.10 -0.63 27.91
C SER A 219 -6.75 -0.68 26.43
N LYS A 220 -6.77 0.47 25.74
CA LYS A 220 -6.39 0.61 24.34
C LYS A 220 -4.89 0.73 24.12
N ILE A 221 -4.15 1.14 25.16
CA ILE A 221 -2.69 1.32 25.11
C ILE A 221 -1.95 0.01 25.38
N LEU A 222 -2.45 -0.79 26.33
CA LEU A 222 -1.78 -2.00 26.78
C LEU A 222 -1.87 -3.11 25.72
N PRO A 223 -0.71 -3.60 25.21
CA PRO A 223 -0.72 -4.72 24.28
C PRO A 223 -1.27 -5.99 24.94
N PHE A 224 -1.93 -6.80 24.14
CA PHE A 224 -2.48 -8.11 24.52
C PHE A 224 -3.62 -8.10 25.55
N GLN A 225 -4.07 -6.95 26.02
CA GLN A 225 -5.26 -6.89 26.86
C GLN A 225 -6.48 -7.28 26.03
N GLY A 226 -7.22 -8.29 26.49
CA GLY A 226 -8.38 -8.81 25.76
C GLY A 226 -8.07 -9.71 24.57
N MET A 227 -6.82 -10.18 24.38
CA MET A 227 -6.48 -11.09 23.28
C MET A 227 -7.35 -12.37 23.25
N LEU A 228 -7.79 -12.84 24.41
CA LEU A 228 -8.68 -13.99 24.56
C LEU A 228 -10.15 -13.58 24.67
N ASN A 229 -10.47 -12.28 24.67
CA ASN A 229 -11.85 -11.83 24.68
C ASN A 229 -12.44 -11.92 23.26
N PRO A 230 -13.52 -12.69 23.04
CA PRO A 230 -14.12 -12.83 21.70
C PRO A 230 -14.87 -11.58 21.23
N GLU A 231 -15.30 -10.68 22.10
CA GLU A 231 -16.16 -9.54 21.72
C GLU A 231 -15.49 -8.54 20.77
N PRO A 232 -14.22 -8.10 20.97
CA PRO A 232 -13.55 -7.25 20.00
C PRO A 232 -13.41 -7.90 18.62
N TRP A 233 -13.21 -9.20 18.56
CA TRP A 233 -13.16 -9.94 17.30
C TRP A 233 -14.51 -10.01 16.60
N LYS A 234 -15.61 -10.17 17.36
CA LYS A 234 -16.96 -10.09 16.78
C LYS A 234 -17.26 -8.72 16.21
N GLU A 235 -16.91 -7.66 16.94
CA GLU A 235 -17.10 -6.28 16.47
C GLU A 235 -16.32 -6.01 15.17
N LEU A 236 -15.09 -6.52 15.07
CA LEU A 236 -14.29 -6.43 13.86
C LEU A 236 -15.04 -6.98 12.64
N PHE A 237 -15.65 -8.16 12.78
CA PHE A 237 -16.33 -8.83 11.67
C PHE A 237 -17.75 -8.31 11.40
N VAL A 238 -18.35 -7.59 12.33
CA VAL A 238 -19.67 -6.99 12.20
C VAL A 238 -19.64 -5.62 11.55
N ASN A 239 -18.46 -4.98 11.51
CA ASN A 239 -18.34 -3.63 10.99
C ASN A 239 -18.38 -3.57 9.45
N PRO A 240 -19.33 -2.82 8.85
CA PRO A 240 -19.42 -2.68 7.40
C PRO A 240 -18.19 -2.01 6.76
N TYR A 241 -17.51 -1.15 7.53
CA TYR A 241 -16.32 -0.44 7.07
C TYR A 241 -15.13 -1.39 6.88
N TRP A 242 -15.00 -2.39 7.75
CA TRP A 242 -13.95 -3.40 7.66
C TRP A 242 -13.95 -4.13 6.32
N TRP A 243 -15.12 -4.50 5.85
CA TRP A 243 -15.32 -5.16 4.57
C TRP A 243 -14.81 -4.35 3.37
N TYR A 244 -15.14 -3.05 3.35
CA TYR A 244 -14.65 -2.15 2.33
C TYR A 244 -13.13 -1.98 2.40
N PHE A 245 -12.59 -1.90 3.60
CA PHE A 245 -11.17 -1.77 3.85
C PHE A 245 -10.40 -3.00 3.35
N GLU A 246 -10.85 -4.19 3.66
CA GLU A 246 -10.24 -5.44 3.19
C GLU A 246 -10.21 -5.53 1.66
N ALA A 247 -11.31 -5.20 1.00
CA ALA A 247 -11.37 -5.15 -0.45
C ALA A 247 -10.34 -4.17 -1.03
N THR A 248 -10.15 -3.03 -0.38
CA THR A 248 -9.15 -2.02 -0.76
C THR A 248 -7.73 -2.56 -0.58
N VAL A 249 -7.44 -3.21 0.56
CA VAL A 249 -6.13 -3.79 0.85
C VAL A 249 -5.77 -4.89 -0.14
N VAL A 250 -6.68 -5.79 -0.46
CA VAL A 250 -6.44 -6.85 -1.45
C VAL A 250 -6.16 -6.24 -2.83
N SER A 251 -6.96 -5.28 -3.26
CA SER A 251 -6.76 -4.61 -4.55
C SER A 251 -5.44 -3.83 -4.61
N TRP A 252 -5.07 -3.17 -3.53
CA TRP A 252 -3.83 -2.42 -3.43
C TRP A 252 -2.59 -3.31 -3.37
N SER A 253 -2.70 -4.46 -2.73
CA SER A 253 -1.55 -5.36 -2.50
C SER A 253 -0.86 -5.82 -3.78
N VAL A 254 -1.57 -5.87 -4.91
CA VAL A 254 -0.98 -6.29 -6.20
C VAL A 254 0.06 -5.28 -6.70
N PHE A 255 -0.25 -3.98 -6.69
CA PHE A 255 0.72 -2.98 -7.11
C PHE A 255 1.83 -2.76 -6.08
N CYS A 256 1.50 -2.83 -4.78
CA CYS A 256 2.51 -2.79 -3.73
C CYS A 256 3.48 -3.96 -3.85
N GLY A 257 2.98 -5.16 -4.11
CA GLY A 257 3.81 -6.32 -4.39
C GLY A 257 4.69 -6.12 -5.62
N ARG A 258 4.15 -5.51 -6.69
CA ARG A 258 4.95 -5.17 -7.87
C ARG A 258 6.08 -4.20 -7.53
N PHE A 259 5.79 -3.22 -6.68
CA PHE A 259 6.80 -2.28 -6.18
C PHE A 259 7.84 -2.96 -5.30
N VAL A 260 7.42 -3.89 -4.42
CA VAL A 260 8.34 -4.72 -3.63
C VAL A 260 9.31 -5.46 -4.55
N ALA A 261 8.81 -6.14 -5.57
CA ALA A 261 9.65 -6.82 -6.55
C ALA A 261 10.67 -5.86 -7.22
N TYR A 262 10.21 -4.64 -7.53
CA TYR A 262 11.04 -3.60 -8.15
C TYR A 262 12.17 -3.09 -7.25
N CYS A 263 11.90 -2.80 -5.98
CA CYS A 263 12.87 -2.17 -5.08
C CYS A 263 13.74 -3.16 -4.29
N SER A 264 13.45 -4.45 -4.38
CA SER A 264 14.14 -5.49 -3.56
C SER A 264 15.39 -6.08 -4.20
N ASN A 265 15.81 -5.55 -5.34
CA ASN A 265 16.99 -6.05 -6.05
C ASN A 265 18.23 -6.09 -5.13
N GLY A 266 18.92 -7.22 -5.05
CA GLY A 266 20.07 -7.44 -4.16
C GLY A 266 19.73 -7.85 -2.72
N TYR A 267 18.42 -7.97 -2.35
CA TYR A 267 18.00 -8.49 -1.05
C TYR A 267 17.59 -9.96 -1.16
N SER A 268 17.89 -10.77 -0.14
CA SER A 268 17.31 -12.12 -0.09
C SER A 268 15.81 -12.06 0.18
N VAL A 269 15.06 -13.05 -0.32
CA VAL A 269 13.60 -13.17 -0.12
C VAL A 269 13.26 -13.09 1.36
N LYS A 270 14.03 -13.74 2.22
CA LYS A 270 13.91 -13.68 3.68
C LYS A 270 14.09 -12.26 4.23
N SER A 271 15.08 -11.52 3.70
CA SER A 271 15.31 -10.12 4.05
C SER A 271 14.18 -9.22 3.59
N VAL A 272 13.61 -9.45 2.41
CA VAL A 272 12.45 -8.72 1.91
C VAL A 272 11.26 -8.88 2.86
N ILE A 273 10.95 -10.11 3.25
CA ILE A 273 9.86 -10.39 4.19
C ILE A 273 10.15 -9.73 5.55
N LYS A 274 11.35 -9.93 6.10
CA LYS A 274 11.75 -9.36 7.39
C LYS A 274 11.61 -7.83 7.41
N TYR A 275 12.22 -7.14 6.46
CA TYR A 275 12.20 -5.68 6.45
C TYR A 275 10.83 -5.11 6.09
N GLY A 276 10.09 -5.76 5.20
CA GLY A 276 8.73 -5.37 4.86
C GLY A 276 7.80 -5.46 6.08
N THR A 277 7.81 -6.60 6.78
CA THR A 277 7.00 -6.80 7.98
C THR A 277 7.41 -5.84 9.11
N MET A 278 8.71 -5.72 9.40
CA MET A 278 9.20 -4.81 10.44
C MET A 278 8.84 -3.36 10.16
N SER A 279 8.95 -2.91 8.91
CA SER A 279 8.68 -1.52 8.55
C SER A 279 7.24 -1.12 8.86
N LEU A 280 6.28 -1.97 8.56
CA LEU A 280 4.87 -1.69 8.79
C LEU A 280 4.49 -1.88 10.26
N ILE A 281 4.95 -2.95 10.92
CA ILE A 281 4.68 -3.18 12.35
C ILE A 281 5.17 -1.98 13.19
N ILE A 282 6.38 -1.49 12.94
CA ILE A 282 6.92 -0.35 13.70
C ILE A 282 6.06 0.89 13.51
N LEU A 283 5.69 1.20 12.28
CA LEU A 283 4.86 2.38 12.00
C LEU A 283 3.48 2.26 12.62
N THR A 284 2.82 1.11 12.46
CA THR A 284 1.49 0.86 13.03
C THR A 284 1.55 0.91 14.56
N ALA A 285 2.56 0.30 15.18
CA ALA A 285 2.73 0.33 16.63
C ALA A 285 2.92 1.75 17.17
N VAL A 286 3.79 2.54 16.54
CA VAL A 286 3.99 3.95 16.94
C VAL A 286 2.71 4.74 16.80
N TRP A 287 1.99 4.61 15.68
CA TRP A 287 0.78 5.36 15.44
C TRP A 287 -0.39 4.90 16.32
N HIS A 288 -0.48 3.61 16.62
CA HIS A 288 -1.42 3.08 17.59
C HIS A 288 -1.21 3.72 18.96
N LEU A 289 0.02 3.70 19.47
CA LEU A 289 0.37 4.35 20.74
C LEU A 289 0.01 5.83 20.74
N VAL A 290 0.37 6.56 19.68
CA VAL A 290 0.05 7.99 19.56
C VAL A 290 -1.46 8.21 19.56
N SER A 291 -2.19 7.47 18.74
CA SER A 291 -3.64 7.63 18.59
C SER A 291 -4.39 7.24 19.86
N ALA A 292 -4.01 6.12 20.49
CA ALA A 292 -4.63 5.65 21.73
C ALA A 292 -4.34 6.59 22.91
N ALA A 293 -3.09 7.07 23.05
CA ALA A 293 -2.69 7.98 24.12
C ALA A 293 -3.28 9.39 23.95
N THR A 294 -3.49 9.83 22.72
CA THR A 294 -3.94 11.21 22.46
C THR A 294 -5.43 11.31 22.16
N GLY A 295 -6.09 10.21 21.80
CA GLY A 295 -7.44 10.25 21.24
C GLY A 295 -7.54 11.11 19.97
N TYR A 296 -6.44 11.27 19.22
CA TYR A 296 -6.35 12.22 18.13
C TYR A 296 -7.10 11.74 16.90
N THR A 297 -7.98 12.59 16.40
CA THR A 297 -8.50 12.57 15.04
C THR A 297 -8.03 13.82 14.33
N LEU A 298 -7.93 13.80 12.99
CA LEU A 298 -7.50 14.97 12.24
C LEU A 298 -8.52 16.11 12.40
N SER A 299 -8.19 17.07 13.23
CA SER A 299 -9.04 18.20 13.60
C SER A 299 -8.19 19.38 14.10
N PHE A 300 -8.83 20.53 14.29
CA PHE A 300 -8.20 21.69 14.94
C PHE A 300 -8.17 21.62 16.47
N SER A 301 -8.74 20.60 17.09
CA SER A 301 -8.86 20.48 18.55
C SER A 301 -7.53 20.56 19.30
N ARG A 302 -6.43 20.16 18.65
CA ARG A 302 -5.06 20.22 19.20
C ARG A 302 -4.25 21.41 18.68
N GLY A 303 -4.91 22.36 18.05
CA GLY A 303 -4.30 23.55 17.47
C GLY A 303 -3.91 23.43 16.00
N PRO A 304 -3.76 24.57 15.32
CA PRO A 304 -3.55 24.61 13.87
C PRO A 304 -2.22 24.01 13.44
N ILE A 305 -1.18 24.08 14.27
CA ILE A 305 0.15 23.53 13.96
C ILE A 305 0.09 22.00 13.85
N ILE A 306 -0.57 21.35 14.80
CA ILE A 306 -0.73 19.88 14.79
C ILE A 306 -1.55 19.43 13.59
N TYR A 307 -2.64 20.14 13.29
CA TYR A 307 -3.44 19.89 12.10
C TYR A 307 -2.60 19.97 10.81
N VAL A 308 -1.83 21.05 10.65
CA VAL A 308 -0.98 21.26 9.47
C VAL A 308 0.09 20.16 9.36
N LEU A 309 0.77 19.81 10.45
CA LEU A 309 1.77 18.74 10.45
C LEU A 309 1.18 17.41 10.03
N THR A 310 0.01 17.05 10.56
CA THR A 310 -0.68 15.80 10.22
C THR A 310 -1.14 15.81 8.76
N ALA A 311 -1.74 16.90 8.29
CA ALA A 311 -2.17 17.08 6.92
C ALA A 311 -1.00 16.98 5.92
N LEU A 312 0.13 17.62 6.23
CA LEU A 312 1.36 17.52 5.42
C LEU A 312 1.91 16.10 5.40
N THR A 313 1.87 15.38 6.53
CA THR A 313 2.29 13.98 6.61
C THR A 313 1.41 13.10 5.70
N MET A 314 0.10 13.28 5.73
CA MET A 314 -0.83 12.58 4.84
C MET A 314 -0.54 12.86 3.37
N LEU A 315 -0.37 14.12 3.00
CA LEU A 315 -0.05 14.52 1.62
C LEU A 315 1.28 13.90 1.16
N ALA A 316 2.28 13.88 2.04
CA ALA A 316 3.58 13.30 1.74
C ALA A 316 3.48 11.78 1.49
N PHE A 317 2.66 11.04 2.25
CA PHE A 317 2.36 9.63 1.99
C PHE A 317 1.60 9.45 0.66
N ALA A 318 0.64 10.32 0.34
CA ALA A 318 -0.07 10.29 -0.93
C ALA A 318 0.89 10.48 -2.13
N VAL A 319 1.82 11.42 -2.04
CA VAL A 319 2.85 11.66 -3.06
C VAL A 319 3.73 10.44 -3.27
N THR A 320 4.22 9.81 -2.20
CA THR A 320 5.08 8.62 -2.33
C THR A 320 4.32 7.40 -2.85
N SER A 321 3.04 7.25 -2.50
CA SER A 321 2.18 6.19 -3.04
C SER A 321 1.98 6.36 -4.55
N LEU A 322 1.69 7.58 -5.01
CA LEU A 322 1.55 7.87 -6.44
C LEU A 322 2.88 7.71 -7.19
N ASP A 323 4.01 8.16 -6.62
CA ASP A 323 5.35 7.99 -7.21
C ASP A 323 5.71 6.50 -7.37
N SER A 324 5.52 5.69 -6.32
CA SER A 324 5.81 4.25 -6.35
C SER A 324 4.93 3.51 -7.36
N ALA A 325 3.63 3.80 -7.40
CA ALA A 325 2.69 3.24 -8.35
C ALA A 325 3.05 3.61 -9.80
N THR A 326 3.33 4.88 -10.05
CA THR A 326 3.71 5.35 -11.39
C THR A 326 5.02 4.74 -11.86
N LYS A 327 6.03 4.60 -10.98
CA LYS A 327 7.30 3.95 -11.34
C LYS A 327 7.10 2.50 -11.76
N THR A 328 6.28 1.73 -11.05
CA THR A 328 6.02 0.35 -11.44
C THR A 328 5.33 0.26 -12.79
N LEU A 329 4.35 1.13 -13.05
CA LEU A 329 3.61 1.14 -14.30
C LEU A 329 4.47 1.61 -15.49
N VAL A 330 5.31 2.62 -15.27
CA VAL A 330 6.25 3.11 -16.31
C VAL A 330 7.26 2.04 -16.68
N ASN A 331 7.83 1.33 -15.69
CA ASN A 331 8.77 0.27 -15.97
C ASN A 331 8.11 -0.87 -16.77
N ASP A 332 6.89 -1.24 -16.38
CA ASP A 332 6.14 -2.25 -17.10
C ASP A 332 5.79 -1.82 -18.54
N SER A 333 5.40 -0.55 -18.71
CA SER A 333 5.07 0.02 -20.02
C SER A 333 6.31 0.22 -20.89
N SER A 334 7.41 0.70 -20.33
CA SER A 334 8.69 0.90 -21.06
C SER A 334 9.18 -0.41 -21.65
N ARG A 335 9.11 -1.50 -20.90
CA ARG A 335 9.51 -2.82 -21.37
C ARG A 335 8.66 -3.31 -22.55
N ILE A 336 7.33 -3.11 -22.49
CA ILE A 336 6.44 -3.43 -23.61
C ILE A 336 6.76 -2.57 -24.85
N ILE A 337 7.13 -1.33 -24.65
CA ILE A 337 7.50 -0.38 -25.70
C ILE A 337 8.88 -0.77 -26.27
N GLU A 338 9.84 -1.15 -25.43
CA GLU A 338 11.19 -1.56 -25.84
C GLU A 338 11.17 -2.82 -26.73
N GLU A 339 10.31 -3.79 -26.41
CA GLU A 339 10.10 -4.97 -27.25
C GLU A 339 9.60 -4.60 -28.66
N LYS A 340 8.91 -3.45 -28.80
CA LYS A 340 8.33 -3.01 -30.09
C LYS A 340 9.19 -2.01 -30.85
N ILE A 341 10.02 -1.23 -30.15
CA ILE A 341 10.77 -0.10 -30.74
C ILE A 341 12.27 -0.37 -30.61
N LYS A 342 12.89 -0.91 -31.67
CA LYS A 342 14.35 -1.05 -31.80
C LYS A 342 15.07 0.28 -32.05
N GLN A 343 14.71 1.40 -31.41
CA GLN A 343 15.25 2.74 -31.73
C GLN A 343 16.11 3.38 -30.63
N LYS A 344 17.02 4.31 -31.07
CA LYS A 344 18.05 5.01 -30.30
C LYS A 344 17.58 5.60 -28.96
N ASP A 345 18.43 5.55 -27.95
CA ASP A 345 18.23 5.91 -26.52
C ASP A 345 17.55 7.26 -26.23
N ILE A 346 17.81 8.30 -27.02
CA ILE A 346 17.25 9.64 -26.76
C ILE A 346 15.75 9.71 -27.03
N ARG A 347 15.28 9.03 -28.08
CA ARG A 347 13.85 8.99 -28.42
C ARG A 347 13.08 8.14 -27.43
N LYS A 348 13.71 7.06 -26.95
CA LYS A 348 13.21 6.17 -25.89
C LYS A 348 12.95 6.96 -24.60
N LYS A 349 13.94 7.75 -24.12
CA LYS A 349 13.81 8.58 -22.90
C LYS A 349 12.70 9.61 -22.98
N LYS A 350 12.52 10.27 -24.14
CA LYS A 350 11.42 11.23 -24.35
C LYS A 350 10.06 10.56 -24.33
N ILE A 351 9.90 9.40 -24.96
CA ILE A 351 8.64 8.64 -24.97
C ILE A 351 8.31 8.16 -23.57
N THR A 352 9.27 7.59 -22.83
CA THR A 352 9.05 7.14 -21.46
C THR A 352 8.59 8.26 -20.55
N ASN A 353 9.21 9.44 -20.63
CA ASN A 353 8.79 10.60 -19.84
C ASN A 353 7.37 11.08 -20.22
N ALA A 354 7.05 11.15 -21.51
CA ALA A 354 5.71 11.52 -21.96
C ALA A 354 4.65 10.54 -21.47
N VAL A 355 4.90 9.23 -21.57
CA VAL A 355 4.03 8.18 -21.06
C VAL A 355 3.86 8.30 -19.54
N THR A 356 4.93 8.55 -18.80
CA THR A 356 4.89 8.75 -17.35
C THR A 356 3.96 9.88 -16.96
N TYR A 357 4.15 11.05 -17.56
CA TYR A 357 3.33 12.22 -17.24
C TYR A 357 1.88 12.05 -17.67
N SER A 358 1.63 11.42 -18.82
CA SER A 358 0.27 11.11 -19.28
C SER A 358 -0.45 10.17 -18.30
N ILE A 359 0.21 9.12 -17.82
CA ILE A 359 -0.33 8.19 -16.83
C ILE A 359 -0.70 8.95 -15.55
N MET A 360 0.17 9.80 -15.04
CA MET A 360 -0.09 10.55 -13.79
C MET A 360 -1.27 11.49 -13.92
N ILE A 361 -1.37 12.20 -15.04
CA ILE A 361 -2.49 13.10 -15.31
C ILE A 361 -3.80 12.31 -15.42
N VAL A 362 -3.79 11.20 -16.17
CA VAL A 362 -4.97 10.33 -16.31
C VAL A 362 -5.39 9.76 -14.96
N LEU A 363 -4.46 9.29 -14.14
CA LEU A 363 -4.77 8.82 -12.79
C LEU A 363 -5.34 9.94 -11.91
N GLY A 364 -4.82 11.17 -12.00
CA GLY A 364 -5.35 12.33 -11.29
C GLY A 364 -6.80 12.64 -11.69
N ILE A 365 -7.07 12.73 -12.99
CA ILE A 365 -8.42 12.96 -13.54
C ILE A 365 -9.37 11.85 -13.11
N LEU A 366 -8.95 10.60 -13.25
CA LEU A 366 -9.76 9.43 -12.87
C LEU A 366 -10.10 9.45 -11.38
N ASN A 367 -9.18 9.84 -10.51
CA ASN A 367 -9.44 10.01 -9.09
C ASN A 367 -10.56 11.03 -8.82
N ILE A 368 -10.56 12.15 -9.54
CA ILE A 368 -11.59 13.18 -9.41
C ILE A 368 -12.95 12.64 -9.90
N ILE A 369 -12.98 11.96 -11.06
CA ILE A 369 -14.22 11.39 -11.62
C ILE A 369 -14.81 10.35 -10.68
N LEU A 370 -14.01 9.41 -10.17
CA LEU A 370 -14.47 8.36 -9.28
C LEU A 370 -14.99 8.92 -7.96
N LEU A 371 -14.38 10.00 -7.45
CA LEU A 371 -14.86 10.70 -6.26
C LEU A 371 -16.25 11.30 -6.50
N ILE A 372 -16.46 12.00 -7.63
CA ILE A 372 -17.71 12.67 -7.96
C ILE A 372 -18.83 11.65 -8.18
N THR A 373 -18.54 10.53 -8.81
CA THR A 373 -19.54 9.51 -9.16
C THR A 373 -19.95 8.60 -8.01
N GLY A 374 -19.23 8.64 -6.87
CA GLY A 374 -19.49 7.73 -5.73
C GLY A 374 -19.22 6.25 -6.04
N PHE A 375 -18.59 5.95 -7.18
CA PHE A 375 -18.32 4.61 -7.70
C PHE A 375 -17.22 3.80 -6.97
N PRO A 376 -16.37 4.37 -6.07
CA PRO A 376 -15.21 3.65 -5.56
C PRO A 376 -15.54 2.34 -4.86
N ARG A 377 -16.63 2.30 -4.08
CA ARG A 377 -16.94 1.13 -3.22
C ARG A 377 -17.29 -0.12 -4.02
N LEU A 378 -18.25 0.00 -4.94
CA LEU A 378 -18.68 -1.13 -5.77
C LEU A 378 -17.55 -1.63 -6.67
N PHE A 379 -16.82 -0.69 -7.28
CA PHE A 379 -15.72 -0.99 -8.17
C PHE A 379 -14.60 -1.72 -7.41
N THR A 380 -14.29 -1.32 -6.19
CA THR A 380 -13.31 -1.96 -5.32
C THR A 380 -13.72 -3.40 -4.99
N ILE A 381 -14.99 -3.64 -4.65
CA ILE A 381 -15.48 -4.99 -4.33
C ILE A 381 -15.40 -5.93 -5.54
N ILE A 382 -15.87 -5.49 -6.71
CA ILE A 382 -15.81 -6.30 -7.94
C ILE A 382 -14.38 -6.65 -8.29
N LEU A 383 -13.48 -5.68 -8.21
CA LEU A 383 -12.08 -5.88 -8.58
C LEU A 383 -11.32 -6.71 -7.54
N CYS A 384 -11.73 -6.65 -6.29
CA CYS A 384 -11.22 -7.57 -5.29
C CYS A 384 -11.49 -9.02 -5.67
N LEU A 385 -12.70 -9.33 -6.15
CA LEU A 385 -13.02 -10.66 -6.66
C LEU A 385 -12.13 -11.07 -7.84
N LEU A 386 -11.76 -10.13 -8.72
CA LEU A 386 -10.83 -10.39 -9.82
C LEU A 386 -9.41 -10.71 -9.34
N PHE A 387 -9.01 -10.23 -8.16
CA PHE A 387 -7.70 -10.51 -7.59
C PHE A 387 -7.62 -11.82 -6.82
N VAL A 388 -8.74 -12.44 -6.43
CA VAL A 388 -8.75 -13.74 -5.76
C VAL A 388 -7.95 -14.81 -6.53
N PRO A 389 -8.15 -15.02 -7.84
CA PRO A 389 -7.34 -15.96 -8.62
C PRO A 389 -5.86 -15.60 -8.65
N PHE A 390 -5.51 -14.32 -8.59
CA PHE A 390 -4.13 -13.87 -8.49
C PHE A 390 -3.51 -14.33 -7.16
N PHE A 391 -4.20 -14.09 -6.03
CA PHE A 391 -3.69 -14.49 -4.71
C PHE A 391 -3.61 -16.00 -4.54
N ILE A 392 -4.54 -16.76 -5.06
CA ILE A 392 -4.45 -18.24 -5.07
C ILE A 392 -3.16 -18.70 -5.76
N ARG A 393 -2.84 -18.10 -6.90
CA ARG A 393 -1.59 -18.40 -7.64
C ARG A 393 -0.36 -17.91 -6.88
N ALA A 394 -0.42 -16.74 -6.29
CA ALA A 394 0.68 -16.15 -5.53
C ALA A 394 1.02 -16.97 -4.27
N ILE A 395 0.01 -17.40 -3.53
CA ILE A 395 0.15 -18.28 -2.37
C ILE A 395 0.77 -19.62 -2.82
N ARG A 396 0.17 -20.26 -3.83
CA ARG A 396 0.68 -21.52 -4.38
C ARG A 396 2.15 -21.39 -4.81
N TYR A 397 2.48 -20.32 -5.53
CA TYR A 397 3.86 -20.07 -5.98
C TYR A 397 4.81 -19.90 -4.78
N SER A 398 4.43 -19.10 -3.79
CA SER A 398 5.26 -18.86 -2.61
C SER A 398 5.51 -20.12 -1.78
N VAL A 399 4.49 -20.98 -1.65
CA VAL A 399 4.63 -22.30 -1.00
C VAL A 399 5.55 -23.21 -1.82
N LEU A 400 5.35 -23.33 -3.12
CA LEU A 400 6.21 -24.15 -3.98
C LEU A 400 7.66 -23.62 -4.00
N PHE A 401 7.83 -22.29 -3.94
CA PHE A 401 9.14 -21.64 -3.80
C PHE A 401 9.83 -22.09 -2.50
N ALA A 402 9.12 -22.00 -1.38
CA ALA A 402 9.65 -22.39 -0.08
C ALA A 402 10.06 -23.86 0.01
N PHE A 403 9.39 -24.75 -0.74
CA PHE A 403 9.72 -26.18 -0.80
C PHE A 403 10.69 -26.57 -1.93
N GLY A 404 11.21 -25.61 -2.70
CA GLY A 404 12.14 -25.88 -3.79
C GLY A 404 11.51 -26.59 -4.98
N LYS A 405 10.20 -26.45 -5.18
CA LYS A 405 9.42 -27.12 -6.23
C LYS A 405 9.09 -26.21 -7.41
N ILE A 406 9.90 -25.19 -7.67
CA ILE A 406 9.78 -24.29 -8.82
C ILE A 406 11.06 -24.31 -9.65
N ASP A 407 10.94 -23.89 -10.93
CA ASP A 407 12.10 -23.55 -11.74
C ASP A 407 12.64 -22.16 -11.35
N TYR A 408 13.80 -22.15 -10.69
CA TYR A 408 14.42 -20.92 -10.22
C TYR A 408 15.03 -20.07 -11.35
N ALA A 409 15.28 -20.61 -12.53
CA ALA A 409 15.80 -19.84 -13.66
C ALA A 409 14.84 -18.70 -14.08
N ASN A 410 13.54 -18.90 -13.86
CA ASN A 410 12.50 -17.94 -14.18
C ASN A 410 11.87 -17.27 -12.94
N SER A 411 12.48 -17.43 -11.77
CA SER A 411 11.91 -16.93 -10.51
C SER A 411 12.20 -15.45 -10.22
N GLY A 412 13.07 -14.81 -11.01
CA GLY A 412 13.60 -13.47 -10.68
C GLY A 412 14.51 -13.47 -9.46
N THR A 413 15.07 -14.63 -9.10
CA THR A 413 16.04 -14.78 -7.99
C THR A 413 17.23 -15.61 -8.43
N ILE A 414 18.40 -15.32 -7.85
CA ILE A 414 19.66 -16.05 -8.05
C ILE A 414 20.17 -16.62 -6.74
N SER A 415 21.12 -17.54 -6.79
CA SER A 415 21.82 -18.02 -5.59
C SER A 415 22.76 -16.92 -5.04
N GLU A 416 23.14 -17.06 -3.78
CA GLU A 416 24.10 -16.13 -3.15
C GLU A 416 25.47 -16.18 -3.86
N GLU A 417 25.87 -17.35 -4.35
CA GLU A 417 27.13 -17.53 -5.06
C GLU A 417 27.11 -16.80 -6.42
N GLU A 418 26.06 -16.96 -7.21
CA GLU A 418 25.84 -16.21 -8.47
C GLU A 418 25.87 -14.70 -8.23
N TYR A 419 25.20 -14.24 -7.15
CA TYR A 419 25.19 -12.81 -6.80
C TYR A 419 26.56 -12.26 -6.45
N ARG A 420 27.38 -13.03 -5.72
CA ARG A 420 28.77 -12.63 -5.38
C ARG A 420 29.61 -12.48 -6.65
N ILE A 421 29.49 -13.39 -7.60
CA ILE A 421 30.23 -13.32 -8.87
C ILE A 421 29.84 -12.04 -9.63
N ILE A 422 28.54 -11.80 -9.82
CA ILE A 422 28.03 -10.61 -10.52
C ILE A 422 28.50 -9.33 -9.83
N SER A 423 28.39 -9.25 -8.50
CA SER A 423 28.79 -8.08 -7.73
C SER A 423 30.30 -7.78 -7.84
N GLN A 424 31.13 -8.80 -7.94
CA GLN A 424 32.59 -8.64 -8.16
C GLN A 424 32.91 -8.15 -9.57
N GLU A 425 32.18 -8.63 -10.58
CA GLU A 425 32.34 -8.17 -11.95
C GLU A 425 31.91 -6.71 -12.12
N GLU A 426 30.80 -6.30 -11.52
CA GLU A 426 30.35 -4.89 -11.53
C GLU A 426 31.34 -3.97 -10.81
N CYS A 427 31.96 -4.40 -9.72
CA CYS A 427 32.97 -3.64 -9.01
C CYS A 427 34.21 -3.40 -9.88
N LYS A 428 34.73 -4.46 -10.52
CA LYS A 428 35.86 -4.37 -11.46
C LYS A 428 35.55 -3.49 -12.68
N ALA A 429 34.31 -3.50 -13.16
CA ALA A 429 33.90 -2.66 -14.29
C ALA A 429 33.79 -1.18 -13.91
N SER A 430 33.50 -0.85 -12.64
CA SER A 430 33.42 0.53 -12.14
C SER A 430 34.78 1.16 -11.81
N GLU A 431 35.83 0.35 -11.72
CA GLU A 431 37.23 0.79 -11.46
C GLU A 431 38.00 1.07 -12.78
N LYS A 432 37.45 0.68 -13.91
CA LYS A 432 37.96 1.02 -15.26
C LYS A 432 37.20 2.22 -15.83
#